data_8b28852bf9bdc3e3aa9b17ac4847d3a7
#
_entry.id   8b28852bf9bdc3e3aa9b17ac4847d3a7
#
_cell.length_a   1.000
_cell.length_b   1.000
_cell.length_c   1.000
_cell.angle_alpha   90.00
_cell.angle_beta   90.00
_cell.angle_gamma   90.00
#
_symmetry.space_group_name_H-M   'P 1'
#
loop_
_entity.id
_entity.type
_entity.pdbx_description
1 polymer ?
#
loop_
_entity_poly.entity_id
_entity_poly.type
_entity_poly.pdbx_seq_one_letter_code
_entity_poly.pdbx_strand_id
1 'polypeptide(L)'
;MKHTADPFNISGNEPQSISIQPQYVMLKPTGSICNLACKYCYYTEKKRLYPKVANQIMDEDLLERFTKQYIDMQPTPNVLFTWHGGETLMRPIKFYEHALELQRKYGHGRNIDNCIQANATLITDEWARFFRNNNFLVGVSIDGPQEFHDEYRRWFEYNYQCFSHV
;
A
#
# COMPACT_ATOMS: atom_id res chain seq x y z
N MET A 1 -46.11 -21.95 26.31
CA MET A 1 -45.74 -21.87 24.91
C MET A 1 -44.75 -20.70 24.78
N LYS A 2 -43.48 -20.98 24.53
CA LYS A 2 -42.44 -19.95 24.38
C LYS A 2 -42.33 -19.60 22.89
N HIS A 3 -42.69 -18.38 22.52
CA HIS A 3 -42.44 -17.85 21.19
C HIS A 3 -40.93 -17.62 21.05
N THR A 4 -40.30 -18.45 20.24
CA THR A 4 -38.93 -18.17 19.76
C THR A 4 -39.02 -17.14 18.67
N ALA A 5 -38.44 -15.97 18.90
CA ALA A 5 -38.30 -14.95 17.87
C ALA A 5 -37.41 -15.48 16.75
N ASP A 6 -37.88 -15.37 15.52
CA ASP A 6 -37.13 -15.69 14.31
C ASP A 6 -35.97 -14.68 14.14
N PRO A 7 -34.70 -15.12 14.17
CA PRO A 7 -33.56 -14.22 14.04
C PRO A 7 -33.39 -13.64 12.61
N PHE A 8 -34.23 -14.05 11.65
CA PHE A 8 -34.18 -13.57 10.25
C PHE A 8 -35.37 -12.72 9.84
N ASN A 9 -36.20 -12.27 10.78
CA ASN A 9 -37.31 -11.37 10.45
C ASN A 9 -36.81 -9.96 10.13
N ILE A 10 -36.48 -9.71 8.86
CA ILE A 10 -36.11 -8.42 8.29
C ILE A 10 -37.37 -7.68 7.82
N SER A 11 -38.37 -7.52 8.69
CA SER A 11 -39.54 -6.70 8.43
C SER A 11 -39.46 -5.38 9.20
N GLY A 12 -38.72 -4.46 8.61
CA GLY A 12 -38.59 -3.09 9.10
C GLY A 12 -37.81 -2.27 8.08
N ASN A 13 -38.37 -2.10 6.87
CA ASN A 13 -37.82 -1.25 5.82
C ASN A 13 -38.02 0.24 6.16
N GLU A 14 -37.26 0.76 7.11
CA GLU A 14 -36.79 2.13 6.97
C GLU A 14 -35.53 2.05 6.10
N PRO A 15 -35.37 2.89 5.04
CA PRO A 15 -34.14 2.97 4.31
C PRO A 15 -33.08 3.46 5.29
N GLN A 16 -32.26 2.54 5.81
CA GLN A 16 -31.06 2.90 6.55
C GLN A 16 -30.26 3.77 5.60
N SER A 17 -30.10 5.05 5.94
CA SER A 17 -29.18 5.93 5.25
C SER A 17 -27.82 5.25 5.32
N ILE A 18 -27.38 4.65 4.21
CA ILE A 18 -26.04 4.08 4.11
C ILE A 18 -25.09 5.27 4.25
N SER A 19 -24.57 5.48 5.44
CA SER A 19 -23.50 6.42 5.68
C SER A 19 -22.28 5.89 4.96
N ILE A 20 -22.02 6.45 3.78
CA ILE A 20 -20.81 6.12 3.02
C ILE A 20 -19.64 6.75 3.79
N GLN A 21 -18.87 5.89 4.46
CA GLN A 21 -17.67 6.30 5.17
C GLN A 21 -16.49 6.37 4.21
N PRO A 22 -15.53 7.29 4.40
CA PRO A 22 -14.28 7.28 3.66
C PRO A 22 -13.58 5.94 3.79
N GLN A 23 -13.11 5.40 2.67
CA GLN A 23 -12.38 4.15 2.66
C GLN A 23 -10.87 4.44 2.64
N TYR A 24 -10.13 3.73 3.48
CA TYR A 24 -8.66 3.79 3.52
C TYR A 24 -8.09 2.45 3.07
N VAL A 25 -7.31 2.47 2.01
CA VAL A 25 -6.77 1.26 1.40
C VAL A 25 -5.25 1.34 1.32
N MET A 26 -4.58 0.28 1.74
CA MET A 26 -3.16 0.09 1.47
C MET A 26 -2.96 -0.67 0.17
N LEU A 27 -2.38 -0.01 -0.83
CA LEU A 27 -2.00 -0.64 -2.09
C LEU A 27 -0.68 -1.37 -1.95
N LYS A 28 -0.62 -2.57 -2.50
CA LYS A 28 0.57 -3.43 -2.45
C LYS A 28 1.07 -3.74 -3.86
N PRO A 29 1.73 -2.78 -4.53
CA PRO A 29 2.11 -2.92 -5.94
C PRO A 29 3.10 -4.05 -6.21
N THR A 30 3.83 -4.48 -5.19
CA THR A 30 4.77 -5.61 -5.23
C THR A 30 4.28 -6.84 -4.45
N GLY A 31 3.06 -6.78 -3.89
CA GLY A 31 2.56 -7.84 -3.02
C GLY A 31 3.47 -8.05 -1.80
N SER A 32 4.01 -9.25 -1.66
CA SER A 32 4.96 -9.62 -0.60
C SER A 32 6.43 -9.58 -1.02
N ILE A 33 6.72 -9.13 -2.25
CA ILE A 33 8.09 -9.11 -2.79
C ILE A 33 8.87 -7.97 -2.11
N CYS A 34 10.03 -8.30 -1.59
CA CYS A 34 10.94 -7.37 -0.90
C CYS A 34 12.39 -7.78 -1.15
N ASN A 35 13.28 -6.83 -1.17
CA ASN A 35 14.72 -7.04 -1.22
C ASN A 35 15.33 -7.38 0.15
N LEU A 36 14.56 -7.21 1.25
CA LEU A 36 14.96 -7.58 2.59
C LEU A 36 14.21 -8.83 3.09
N ALA A 37 14.84 -9.53 4.05
CA ALA A 37 14.29 -10.68 4.78
C ALA A 37 14.29 -10.41 6.29
N CYS A 38 13.58 -9.38 6.71
CA CYS A 38 13.51 -8.99 8.13
C CYS A 38 12.94 -10.14 8.98
N LYS A 39 13.56 -10.42 10.12
CA LYS A 39 13.23 -11.57 11.00
C LYS A 39 11.76 -11.57 11.46
N TYR A 40 11.17 -10.41 11.67
CA TYR A 40 9.79 -10.24 12.16
C TYR A 40 8.77 -9.97 11.05
N CYS A 41 9.19 -9.97 9.79
CA CYS A 41 8.31 -9.60 8.68
C CYS A 41 7.26 -10.67 8.41
N TYR A 42 5.99 -10.35 8.67
CA TYR A 42 4.88 -11.28 8.43
C TYR A 42 4.70 -11.65 6.95
N TYR A 43 5.22 -10.85 6.02
CA TYR A 43 5.21 -11.20 4.59
C TYR A 43 6.11 -12.38 4.25
N THR A 44 7.18 -12.60 5.03
CA THR A 44 8.13 -13.70 4.79
C THR A 44 7.43 -15.07 4.89
N GLU A 45 6.55 -15.23 5.86
CA GLU A 45 5.75 -16.45 6.01
C GLU A 45 4.66 -16.57 4.94
N LYS A 46 4.04 -15.46 4.56
CA LYS A 46 2.94 -15.42 3.59
C LYS A 46 3.38 -15.68 2.15
N LYS A 47 4.68 -15.54 1.83
CA LYS A 47 5.21 -15.96 0.53
C LYS A 47 4.83 -17.40 0.16
N ARG A 48 4.69 -18.27 1.15
CA ARG A 48 4.28 -19.68 0.93
C ARG A 48 2.85 -19.82 0.41
N LEU A 49 1.99 -18.87 0.68
CA LEU A 49 0.60 -18.85 0.22
C LEU A 49 0.46 -18.43 -1.26
N TYR A 50 1.49 -17.79 -1.81
CA TYR A 50 1.51 -17.26 -3.16
C TYR A 50 2.71 -17.83 -3.95
N PRO A 51 2.64 -19.09 -4.40
CA PRO A 51 3.80 -19.77 -5.02
C PRO A 51 4.22 -19.16 -6.37
N LYS A 52 3.36 -18.36 -7.01
CA LYS A 52 3.67 -17.69 -8.28
C LYS A 52 3.91 -16.20 -8.05
N VAL A 53 5.17 -15.79 -8.04
CA VAL A 53 5.60 -14.39 -7.85
C VAL A 53 4.95 -13.43 -8.86
N ALA A 54 4.79 -13.85 -10.12
CA ALA A 54 4.19 -13.04 -11.18
C ALA A 54 2.77 -12.53 -10.84
N ASN A 55 2.00 -13.29 -10.04
CA ASN A 55 0.64 -12.92 -9.69
C ASN A 55 0.56 -11.95 -8.49
N GLN A 56 1.71 -11.51 -7.96
CA GLN A 56 1.76 -10.58 -6.81
C GLN A 56 2.04 -9.14 -7.23
N ILE A 57 2.50 -8.95 -8.46
CA ILE A 57 2.83 -7.62 -8.99
C ILE A 57 1.56 -7.03 -9.59
N MET A 58 1.19 -5.84 -9.13
CA MET A 58 0.08 -5.07 -9.68
C MET A 58 0.41 -4.67 -11.13
N ASP A 59 -0.40 -5.11 -12.09
CA ASP A 59 -0.30 -4.68 -13.49
C ASP A 59 -0.97 -3.31 -13.70
N GLU A 60 -0.78 -2.74 -14.87
CA GLU A 60 -1.29 -1.41 -15.21
C GLU A 60 -2.82 -1.39 -15.32
N ASP A 61 -3.44 -2.46 -15.83
CA ASP A 61 -4.90 -2.57 -15.94
C ASP A 61 -5.55 -2.62 -14.56
N LEU A 62 -4.95 -3.34 -13.61
CA LEU A 62 -5.42 -3.38 -12.23
C LEU A 62 -5.24 -2.03 -11.55
N LEU A 63 -4.10 -1.37 -11.78
CA LEU A 63 -3.84 -0.04 -11.24
C LEU A 63 -4.89 0.97 -11.73
N GLU A 64 -5.20 0.98 -13.03
CA GLU A 64 -6.19 1.89 -13.60
C GLU A 64 -7.59 1.62 -13.05
N ARG A 65 -8.05 0.36 -13.07
CA ARG A 65 -9.36 -0.03 -12.53
C ARG A 65 -9.49 0.31 -11.05
N PHE A 66 -8.46 0.00 -10.27
CA PHE A 66 -8.43 0.33 -8.86
C PHE A 66 -8.51 1.84 -8.63
N THR A 67 -7.64 2.61 -9.31
CA THR A 67 -7.57 4.07 -9.15
C THR A 67 -8.92 4.72 -9.42
N LYS A 68 -9.55 4.34 -10.54
CA LYS A 68 -10.88 4.85 -10.89
C LYS A 68 -11.92 4.50 -9.83
N GLN A 69 -12.05 3.22 -9.47
CA GLN A 69 -13.07 2.76 -8.51
C GLN A 69 -12.83 3.38 -7.12
N TYR A 70 -11.57 3.44 -6.68
CA TYR A 70 -11.22 3.97 -5.37
C TYR A 70 -11.56 5.45 -5.24
N ILE A 71 -11.26 6.25 -6.26
CA ILE A 71 -11.61 7.67 -6.30
C ILE A 71 -13.14 7.84 -6.35
N ASP A 72 -13.82 7.11 -7.23
CA ASP A 72 -15.28 7.20 -7.39
C ASP A 72 -16.05 6.85 -6.10
N MET A 73 -15.53 5.90 -5.32
CA MET A 73 -16.15 5.46 -4.06
C MET A 73 -15.96 6.43 -2.89
N GLN A 74 -15.04 7.41 -2.98
CA GLN A 74 -14.78 8.30 -1.85
C GLN A 74 -15.87 9.35 -1.71
N PRO A 75 -16.49 9.49 -0.52
CA PRO A 75 -17.51 10.49 -0.26
C PRO A 75 -16.95 11.88 0.01
N THR A 76 -15.62 11.99 0.21
CA THR A 76 -14.93 13.23 0.57
C THR A 76 -14.14 13.80 -0.61
N PRO A 77 -13.86 15.12 -0.62
CA PRO A 77 -13.00 15.73 -1.63
C PRO A 77 -11.53 15.34 -1.50
N ASN A 78 -11.11 14.79 -0.35
CA ASN A 78 -9.74 14.36 -0.09
C ASN A 78 -9.63 12.85 -0.23
N VAL A 79 -8.68 12.39 -1.02
CA VAL A 79 -8.41 10.96 -1.29
C VAL A 79 -6.94 10.68 -0.98
N LEU A 80 -6.69 9.69 -0.13
CA LEU A 80 -5.35 9.28 0.24
C LEU A 80 -4.99 7.94 -0.39
N PHE A 81 -3.94 7.92 -1.21
CA PHE A 81 -3.31 6.70 -1.69
C PHE A 81 -2.16 6.31 -0.77
N THR A 82 -2.26 5.13 -0.16
CA THR A 82 -1.24 4.58 0.73
C THR A 82 -0.54 3.41 0.05
N TRP A 83 0.72 3.62 -0.36
CA TRP A 83 1.55 2.62 -1.00
C TRP A 83 2.35 1.85 0.04
N HIS A 84 2.16 0.54 0.08
CA HIS A 84 2.77 -0.34 1.06
C HIS A 84 3.07 -1.72 0.42
N GLY A 85 3.42 -2.72 1.20
CA GLY A 85 3.60 -4.10 0.74
C GLY A 85 4.91 -4.69 1.20
N GLY A 86 5.55 -5.48 0.36
CA GLY A 86 6.92 -5.92 0.58
C GLY A 86 7.87 -4.71 0.55
N GLU A 87 8.54 -4.47 -0.57
CA GLU A 87 9.22 -3.19 -0.78
C GLU A 87 8.61 -2.47 -2.00
N THR A 88 8.00 -1.33 -1.75
CA THR A 88 7.28 -0.55 -2.77
C THR A 88 8.20 -0.03 -3.86
N LEU A 89 9.44 0.33 -3.52
CA LEU A 89 10.43 0.88 -4.46
C LEU A 89 11.04 -0.17 -5.40
N MET A 90 10.67 -1.43 -5.28
CA MET A 90 10.95 -2.44 -6.30
C MET A 90 10.08 -2.26 -7.57
N ARG A 91 9.01 -1.43 -7.50
CA ARG A 91 8.38 -0.89 -8.71
C ARG A 91 9.19 0.30 -9.21
N PRO A 92 9.40 0.45 -10.52
CA PRO A 92 10.12 1.59 -11.06
C PRO A 92 9.33 2.90 -10.88
N ILE A 93 10.03 4.03 -10.89
CA ILE A 93 9.41 5.38 -10.82
C ILE A 93 8.28 5.54 -11.85
N LYS A 94 8.47 5.03 -13.06
CA LYS A 94 7.45 5.08 -14.13
C LYS A 94 6.10 4.51 -13.74
N PHE A 95 6.06 3.51 -12.87
CA PHE A 95 4.81 2.98 -12.34
C PHE A 95 4.06 4.03 -11.51
N TYR A 96 4.77 4.78 -10.70
CA TYR A 96 4.18 5.84 -9.86
C TYR A 96 3.85 7.09 -10.68
N GLU A 97 4.64 7.41 -11.70
CA GLU A 97 4.29 8.45 -12.69
C GLU A 97 2.96 8.13 -13.36
N HIS A 98 2.79 6.89 -13.82
CA HIS A 98 1.53 6.43 -14.39
C HIS A 98 0.38 6.46 -13.37
N ALA A 99 0.62 6.07 -12.12
CA ALA A 99 -0.38 6.21 -11.06
C ALA A 99 -0.85 7.65 -10.86
N LEU A 100 0.08 8.61 -10.89
CA LEU A 100 -0.23 10.03 -10.80
C LEU A 100 -1.03 10.53 -12.03
N GLU A 101 -0.73 10.03 -13.22
CA GLU A 101 -1.52 10.32 -14.43
C GLU A 101 -2.96 9.83 -14.30
N LEU A 102 -3.15 8.60 -13.82
CA LEU A 102 -4.47 8.04 -13.55
C LEU A 102 -5.23 8.81 -12.46
N GLN A 103 -4.53 9.20 -11.39
CA GLN A 103 -5.11 10.05 -10.35
C GLN A 103 -5.58 11.39 -10.90
N ARG A 104 -4.82 12.03 -11.78
CA ARG A 104 -5.24 13.26 -12.48
C ARG A 104 -6.42 13.01 -13.41
N LYS A 105 -6.40 11.90 -14.16
CA LYS A 105 -7.47 11.51 -15.11
C LYS A 105 -8.80 11.30 -14.42
N TYR A 106 -8.80 10.63 -13.25
CA TYR A 106 -10.02 10.25 -12.54
C TYR A 106 -10.32 11.09 -11.30
N GLY A 107 -9.48 12.07 -10.99
CA GLY A 107 -9.58 12.86 -9.76
C GLY A 107 -10.77 13.81 -9.70
N HIS A 108 -11.29 14.27 -10.86
CA HIS A 108 -12.46 15.15 -10.93
C HIS A 108 -12.36 16.38 -10.01
N GLY A 109 -11.17 16.98 -9.87
CA GLY A 109 -10.93 18.13 -9.00
C GLY A 109 -10.78 17.82 -7.51
N ARG A 110 -10.71 16.56 -7.12
CA ARG A 110 -10.43 16.15 -5.74
C ARG A 110 -8.97 16.39 -5.38
N ASN A 111 -8.72 16.63 -4.10
CA ASN A 111 -7.37 16.66 -3.56
C ASN A 111 -6.86 15.24 -3.32
N ILE A 112 -5.81 14.85 -4.03
CA ILE A 112 -5.28 13.48 -3.96
C ILE A 112 -3.87 13.54 -3.35
N ASP A 113 -3.74 12.94 -2.18
CA ASP A 113 -2.47 12.81 -1.47
C ASP A 113 -1.90 11.40 -1.64
N ASN A 114 -0.57 11.30 -1.65
CA ASN A 114 0.14 10.03 -1.72
C ASN A 114 1.07 9.89 -0.53
N CYS A 115 0.99 8.75 0.17
CA CYS A 115 2.01 8.35 1.12
C CYS A 115 2.59 6.99 0.76
N ILE A 116 3.88 6.80 1.00
CA ILE A 116 4.59 5.58 0.66
C ILE A 116 5.44 5.12 1.84
N GLN A 117 5.37 3.83 2.16
CA GLN A 117 6.20 3.20 3.17
C GLN A 117 7.29 2.38 2.49
N ALA A 118 8.54 2.64 2.82
CA ALA A 118 9.71 1.98 2.26
C ALA A 118 10.72 1.57 3.34
N ASN A 119 11.55 0.58 3.01
CA ASN A 119 12.72 0.24 3.83
C ASN A 119 13.92 1.18 3.57
N ALA A 120 13.76 2.12 2.66
CA ALA A 120 14.69 3.15 2.23
C ALA A 120 15.95 2.68 1.48
N THR A 121 16.31 1.40 1.49
CA THR A 121 17.56 0.89 0.87
C THR A 121 17.63 1.09 -0.64
N LEU A 122 16.51 1.39 -1.30
CA LEU A 122 16.41 1.65 -2.74
C LEU A 122 16.18 3.14 -3.06
N ILE A 123 16.22 4.02 -2.06
CA ILE A 123 16.08 5.46 -2.30
C ILE A 123 17.37 5.99 -2.93
N THR A 124 17.22 6.58 -4.10
CA THR A 124 18.27 7.29 -4.84
C THR A 124 17.91 8.77 -4.92
N ASP A 125 18.83 9.60 -5.41
CA ASP A 125 18.57 11.01 -5.72
C ASP A 125 17.40 11.19 -6.70
N GLU A 126 17.20 10.23 -7.61
CA GLU A 126 16.07 10.24 -8.53
C GLU A 126 14.76 10.03 -7.79
N TRP A 127 14.68 9.05 -6.88
CA TRP A 127 13.53 8.83 -5.99
C TRP A 127 13.26 10.05 -5.11
N ALA A 128 14.29 10.62 -4.50
CA ALA A 128 14.14 11.79 -3.64
C ALA A 128 13.55 12.98 -4.41
N ARG A 129 14.04 13.22 -5.63
CA ARG A 129 13.48 14.27 -6.52
C ARG A 129 12.03 13.96 -6.91
N PHE A 130 11.73 12.70 -7.25
CA PHE A 130 10.36 12.27 -7.60
C PHE A 130 9.38 12.53 -6.44
N PHE A 131 9.72 12.11 -5.23
CA PHE A 131 8.88 12.32 -4.06
C PHE A 131 8.64 13.78 -3.75
N ARG A 132 9.71 14.58 -3.78
CA ARG A 132 9.62 16.03 -3.54
C ARG A 132 8.74 16.73 -4.59
N ASN A 133 8.94 16.42 -5.85
CA ASN A 133 8.23 17.08 -6.96
C ASN A 133 6.74 16.72 -7.00
N ASN A 134 6.37 15.58 -6.45
CA ASN A 134 5.00 15.07 -6.44
C ASN A 134 4.36 15.05 -5.04
N ASN A 135 4.97 15.73 -4.06
CA ASN A 135 4.45 15.87 -2.69
C ASN A 135 4.13 14.54 -1.99
N PHE A 136 4.94 13.49 -2.20
CA PHE A 136 4.77 12.25 -1.47
C PHE A 136 5.18 12.40 -0.01
N LEU A 137 4.34 11.91 0.90
CA LEU A 137 4.75 11.65 2.27
C LEU A 137 5.48 10.31 2.32
N VAL A 138 6.75 10.32 2.70
CA VAL A 138 7.59 9.12 2.74
C VAL A 138 7.78 8.65 4.18
N GLY A 139 7.29 7.45 4.49
CA GLY A 139 7.58 6.74 5.71
C GLY A 139 8.80 5.83 5.52
N VAL A 140 9.76 5.93 6.42
CA VAL A 140 10.97 5.10 6.42
C VAL A 140 10.92 4.12 7.57
N SER A 141 11.19 2.84 7.27
CA SER A 141 11.24 1.78 8.29
C SER A 141 12.63 1.70 8.91
N ILE A 142 12.81 2.26 10.10
CA ILE A 142 14.04 2.20 10.87
C ILE A 142 13.77 1.69 12.29
N ASP A 143 14.59 0.80 12.81
CA ASP A 143 14.37 0.13 14.10
C ASP A 143 15.29 0.68 15.22
N GLY A 144 15.70 1.94 15.11
CA GLY A 144 16.57 2.60 16.09
C GLY A 144 18.07 2.53 15.74
N PRO A 145 18.98 2.44 16.72
CA PRO A 145 20.40 2.34 16.48
C PRO A 145 20.80 1.18 15.57
N GLN A 146 21.96 1.31 14.92
CA GLN A 146 22.42 0.37 13.91
C GLN A 146 22.42 -1.09 14.38
N GLU A 147 22.86 -1.37 15.59
CA GLU A 147 22.92 -2.71 16.15
C GLU A 147 21.57 -3.41 16.22
N PHE A 148 20.50 -2.68 16.56
CA PHE A 148 19.13 -3.21 16.58
C PHE A 148 18.57 -3.33 15.17
N HIS A 149 18.78 -2.32 14.34
CA HIS A 149 18.31 -2.35 12.96
C HIS A 149 18.90 -3.55 12.21
N ASP A 150 20.21 -3.72 12.25
CA ASP A 150 20.93 -4.77 11.54
C ASP A 150 20.71 -6.17 12.13
N GLU A 151 20.28 -6.26 13.39
CA GLU A 151 19.88 -7.54 13.97
C GLU A 151 18.61 -8.10 13.31
N TYR A 152 17.64 -7.24 13.02
CA TYR A 152 16.31 -7.66 12.57
C TYR A 152 16.08 -7.45 11.09
N ARG A 153 16.68 -6.42 10.47
CA ARG A 153 16.55 -6.13 9.03
C ARG A 153 17.80 -6.58 8.28
N ARG A 154 17.60 -7.52 7.35
CA ARG A 154 18.70 -8.14 6.59
C ARG A 154 18.36 -8.24 5.13
N TRP A 155 19.38 -8.17 4.27
CA TRP A 155 19.23 -8.45 2.85
C TRP A 155 18.83 -9.91 2.60
N PHE A 156 18.00 -10.12 1.59
CA PHE A 156 17.49 -11.45 1.26
C PHE A 156 18.59 -12.42 0.79
N GLU A 157 19.52 -11.92 -0.03
CA GLU A 157 20.58 -12.75 -0.65
C GLU A 157 21.86 -12.83 0.17
N TYR A 158 22.13 -11.82 0.98
CA TYR A 158 23.36 -11.69 1.74
C TYR A 158 23.02 -11.28 3.16
N ASN A 159 23.56 -11.95 4.12
CA ASN A 159 23.36 -11.66 5.54
C ASN A 159 24.07 -10.34 5.97
N TYR A 160 24.05 -9.32 5.08
CA TYR A 160 24.69 -8.02 5.30
C TYR A 160 23.83 -7.08 6.10
N GLN A 161 24.50 -6.16 6.77
CA GLN A 161 23.92 -5.05 7.51
C GLN A 161 23.18 -4.10 6.56
N CYS A 162 21.99 -3.66 6.98
CA CYS A 162 21.10 -2.85 6.16
C CYS A 162 21.21 -1.35 6.47
N PHE A 163 21.59 -1.00 7.70
CA PHE A 163 21.57 0.36 8.21
C PHE A 163 22.33 1.38 7.37
N SER A 164 23.50 1.00 6.86
CA SER A 164 24.33 1.89 6.04
C SER A 164 23.70 2.27 4.68
N HIS A 165 22.54 1.69 4.33
CA HIS A 165 21.82 1.94 3.09
C HIS A 165 20.47 2.62 3.31
N VAL A 166 20.17 3.05 4.54
CA VAL A 166 18.92 3.74 4.93
C VAL A 166 19.16 5.29 5.18
#